data_04bd78fb7e707a8d49202a01cdc54d11
#
_entry.id   04bd78fb7e707a8d49202a01cdc54d11
#
_cell.length_a   1.000
_cell.length_b   1.000
_cell.length_c   1.000
_cell.angle_alpha   90.00
_cell.angle_beta   90.00
_cell.angle_gamma   90.00
#
_symmetry.space_group_name_H-M   'P 1'
#
loop_
_entity.id
_entity.type
_entity.pdbx_description
1 polymer ?
#
loop_
_entity_poly.entity_id
_entity_poly.type
_entity_poly.pdbx_seq_one_letter_code
_entity_poly.pdbx_strand_id
1 'polypeptide(L)'
;MGAPARARQHRAAIARPAGQGSREGASPARPAQSDDQPAGPTGADAIYRKLFDSFDRDKDGKISQWEVLSRLQRSGLLPDDPRIQHALTGLRGVDGAPKQISFQQFKNLARHNSSLIQRAVEGNLAVPDFPALTSDIDRMYRELVPVRSGAVADYIPQLRRVDPEQLAVAVCTVDGQRFSAGDAQVAFCLQSVSKTVSYCLALDEHGTDAVHRHVGREPSGQSFNELALNPKGLPHNPMVNAGAIMTTSLVRPDLDIADRFDQVAATWQRLAGGRRAGFNNAVYLSERQTADRNFALGYSMRESGAFRPGVDLQQTLEFYVQACSIEVDAEMLAIAAASLANAGVCPLTEDPVFSATTVQSCLSLMSSCGMYDFSGEFAFTIGLPAKSGVSGALMLVIPGLMGICIWSPRLDEHGNSVRGIEFCRKLVAAYNVHVFDSLTTGRGRTAKRDPRRKKNQTQIEEVVALTWAASQGDLNEVRALVASGVEPGTADYDGRTALHLAAAEGQLDVVRYLLACGTDPQPVDRWGGTPLSDAESNGHTDVAALLRQVLQPAPEAAAV
;
A
#
# COMPACT_ATOMS: atom_id res chain seq x y z
N MET A 1 13.48 50.02 -36.78
CA MET A 1 12.09 50.23 -37.22
C MET A 1 11.29 49.03 -36.75
N GLY A 2 10.41 48.99 -35.84
CA GLY A 2 9.53 49.81 -35.12
C GLY A 2 8.85 48.88 -34.12
N ALA A 3 8.95 49.17 -32.85
CA ALA A 3 7.95 48.79 -31.84
C ALA A 3 6.95 49.97 -31.78
N PRO A 4 5.88 49.93 -31.00
CA PRO A 4 5.30 49.00 -30.01
C PRO A 4 3.76 48.96 -30.07
N ALA A 5 3.09 48.18 -29.22
CA ALA A 5 1.84 48.61 -28.59
C ALA A 5 1.50 47.80 -27.33
N ARG A 6 1.50 48.49 -26.18
CA ARG A 6 0.86 48.14 -24.92
C ARG A 6 -0.65 48.34 -25.01
N ALA A 7 -1.44 47.50 -24.42
CA ALA A 7 -2.82 47.85 -24.05
C ALA A 7 -3.08 47.46 -22.58
N ARG A 8 -3.59 48.48 -21.88
CA ARG A 8 -3.88 48.56 -20.44
C ARG A 8 -5.20 47.90 -20.07
N GLN A 9 -5.19 47.38 -18.88
CA GLN A 9 -6.23 47.33 -17.84
C GLN A 9 -7.58 48.05 -18.07
N HIS A 10 -8.67 47.34 -17.74
CA HIS A 10 -9.85 47.99 -17.17
C HIS A 10 -10.38 47.18 -15.96
N ARG A 11 -10.26 47.80 -14.78
CA ARG A 11 -11.08 47.56 -13.59
C ARG A 11 -12.39 48.28 -13.79
N ALA A 12 -13.51 47.64 -13.47
CA ALA A 12 -14.77 48.33 -13.25
C ALA A 12 -15.25 48.03 -11.83
N ALA A 13 -15.24 49.05 -10.99
CA ALA A 13 -15.93 49.13 -9.71
C ALA A 13 -17.37 49.58 -9.97
N ILE A 14 -18.34 48.96 -9.32
CA ILE A 14 -19.71 49.44 -9.26
C ILE A 14 -20.09 49.75 -7.81
N ALA A 15 -20.50 51.01 -7.63
CA ALA A 15 -20.86 51.66 -6.38
C ALA A 15 -22.28 51.33 -5.91
N ARG A 16 -22.49 51.44 -4.58
CA ARG A 16 -23.78 51.48 -3.92
C ARG A 16 -24.45 52.82 -4.09
N PRO A 17 -25.79 52.91 -4.02
CA PRO A 17 -26.45 54.12 -3.57
C PRO A 17 -27.05 53.98 -2.17
N ALA A 18 -26.90 55.05 -1.40
CA ALA A 18 -27.55 55.29 -0.10
C ALA A 18 -28.91 55.96 -0.34
N GLY A 19 -29.86 55.68 0.57
CA GLY A 19 -31.15 56.33 0.65
C GLY A 19 -31.72 56.29 2.06
N GLN A 20 -31.82 57.46 2.68
CA GLN A 20 -32.47 57.92 3.91
C GLN A 20 -33.92 57.39 4.04
N GLY A 21 -34.51 57.02 5.15
CA GLY A 21 -34.62 57.67 6.44
C GLY A 21 -36.09 57.79 6.78
N SER A 22 -36.54 57.35 7.98
CA SER A 22 -37.52 58.06 8.82
C SER A 22 -38.02 57.21 9.99
N ARG A 23 -38.21 57.90 11.03
CA ARG A 23 -38.45 57.66 12.47
C ARG A 23 -39.74 56.93 12.81
N GLU A 24 -39.66 56.39 14.05
CA GLU A 24 -40.63 56.38 15.16
C GLU A 24 -41.41 55.09 15.43
N GLY A 25 -41.27 54.64 16.69
CA GLY A 25 -42.12 53.64 17.29
C GLY A 25 -41.45 52.87 18.45
N ALA A 26 -41.32 53.56 19.63
CA ALA A 26 -40.87 52.88 20.86
C ALA A 26 -42.03 52.06 21.46
N SER A 27 -41.77 50.80 21.83
CA SER A 27 -42.60 50.04 22.75
C SER A 27 -41.73 49.08 23.59
N PRO A 28 -42.10 48.73 24.81
CA PRO A 28 -41.18 48.53 25.94
C PRO A 28 -40.57 47.15 26.04
N ALA A 29 -39.40 47.13 26.66
CA ALA A 29 -38.58 45.95 26.95
C ALA A 29 -39.29 44.87 27.76
N ARG A 30 -39.30 43.63 27.28
CA ARG A 30 -39.49 42.43 28.09
C ARG A 30 -38.16 42.01 28.68
N PRO A 31 -38.10 41.45 29.90
CA PRO A 31 -36.83 41.00 30.48
C PRO A 31 -36.29 39.77 29.74
N ALA A 32 -34.98 39.77 29.50
CA ALA A 32 -34.23 38.66 28.97
C ALA A 32 -34.31 37.46 29.93
N GLN A 33 -34.98 36.40 29.50
CA GLN A 33 -34.80 35.09 30.10
C GLN A 33 -33.49 34.55 29.53
N SER A 34 -32.53 34.26 30.40
CA SER A 34 -31.30 33.54 30.13
C SER A 34 -31.66 32.08 29.82
N ASP A 35 -31.83 31.76 28.56
CA ASP A 35 -31.79 30.36 28.09
C ASP A 35 -30.34 29.88 28.03
N ASP A 36 -29.79 29.53 29.19
CA ASP A 36 -28.60 28.74 29.33
C ASP A 36 -28.97 27.26 29.15
N GLN A 37 -29.46 26.90 27.95
CA GLN A 37 -29.45 25.49 27.52
C GLN A 37 -28.06 25.19 26.97
N PRO A 38 -27.35 24.15 27.48
CA PRO A 38 -26.10 23.74 26.88
C PRO A 38 -26.35 23.32 25.42
N ALA A 39 -25.68 23.98 24.49
CA ALA A 39 -25.69 23.61 23.08
C ALA A 39 -25.41 22.12 22.99
N GLY A 40 -26.32 21.36 22.38
CA GLY A 40 -26.10 19.93 22.14
C GLY A 40 -24.77 19.66 21.43
N PRO A 41 -24.19 18.46 21.59
CA PRO A 41 -22.86 18.16 21.07
C PRO A 41 -22.80 18.51 19.58
N THR A 42 -21.84 19.35 19.20
CA THR A 42 -21.55 19.63 17.79
C THR A 42 -21.21 18.30 17.10
N GLY A 43 -21.45 18.15 15.79
CA GLY A 43 -21.18 16.91 15.07
C GLY A 43 -19.74 16.39 15.28
N ALA A 44 -18.77 17.30 15.48
CA ALA A 44 -17.40 16.95 15.83
C ALA A 44 -17.28 16.32 17.23
N ASP A 45 -18.04 16.80 18.22
CA ASP A 45 -18.03 16.25 19.58
C ASP A 45 -18.61 14.84 19.63
N ALA A 46 -19.57 14.53 18.78
CA ALA A 46 -20.13 13.19 18.65
C ALA A 46 -19.06 12.18 18.14
N ILE A 47 -18.20 12.59 17.20
CA ILE A 47 -17.10 11.76 16.70
C ILE A 47 -16.09 11.47 17.83
N TYR A 48 -15.65 12.51 18.55
CA TYR A 48 -14.72 12.32 19.67
C TYR A 48 -15.31 11.47 20.78
N ARG A 49 -16.62 11.59 21.04
CA ARG A 49 -17.31 10.76 22.03
C ARG A 49 -17.31 9.30 21.60
N LYS A 50 -17.69 9.00 20.36
CA LYS A 50 -17.66 7.64 19.80
C LYS A 50 -16.26 7.02 19.88
N LEU A 51 -15.22 7.81 19.58
CA LEU A 51 -13.83 7.38 19.70
C LEU A 51 -13.46 7.09 21.14
N PHE A 52 -13.77 8.00 22.07
CA PHE A 52 -13.51 7.83 23.49
C PHE A 52 -14.16 6.54 24.02
N ASP A 53 -15.46 6.37 23.79
CA ASP A 53 -16.23 5.21 24.25
C ASP A 53 -15.71 3.89 23.65
N SER A 54 -15.02 3.92 22.50
CA SER A 54 -14.38 2.76 21.88
C SER A 54 -13.08 2.33 22.60
N PHE A 55 -12.43 3.26 23.28
CA PHE A 55 -11.25 2.99 24.12
C PHE A 55 -11.62 2.65 25.57
N ASP A 56 -12.62 3.30 26.13
CA ASP A 56 -13.16 3.09 27.48
C ASP A 56 -13.94 1.77 27.53
N ARG A 57 -13.20 0.66 27.75
CA ARG A 57 -13.78 -0.69 27.73
C ARG A 57 -14.53 -1.05 28.98
N ASP A 58 -14.04 -0.60 30.13
CA ASP A 58 -14.63 -0.85 31.44
C ASP A 58 -15.74 0.16 31.78
N LYS A 59 -15.92 1.19 30.92
CA LYS A 59 -16.95 2.24 31.03
C LYS A 59 -16.85 3.05 32.33
N ASP A 60 -15.63 3.27 32.82
CA ASP A 60 -15.38 4.08 34.00
C ASP A 60 -15.39 5.59 33.73
N GLY A 61 -15.56 5.98 32.45
CA GLY A 61 -15.56 7.37 31.98
C GLY A 61 -14.16 7.96 31.84
N LYS A 62 -13.13 7.13 31.84
CA LYS A 62 -11.74 7.49 31.65
C LYS A 62 -11.06 6.51 30.69
N ILE A 63 -9.96 6.91 30.08
CA ILE A 63 -9.11 6.04 29.27
C ILE A 63 -7.66 6.11 29.75
N SER A 64 -6.99 4.99 29.72
CA SER A 64 -5.59 4.85 30.06
C SER A 64 -4.71 4.82 28.80
N GLN A 65 -3.43 5.09 28.96
CA GLN A 65 -2.43 4.92 27.89
C GLN A 65 -2.44 3.49 27.32
N TRP A 66 -2.63 2.48 28.18
CA TRP A 66 -2.62 1.08 27.76
C TRP A 66 -3.82 0.74 26.85
N GLU A 67 -5.02 1.24 27.16
CA GLU A 67 -6.21 1.01 26.33
C GLU A 67 -6.04 1.61 24.93
N VAL A 68 -5.51 2.85 24.84
CA VAL A 68 -5.20 3.49 23.56
C VAL A 68 -4.14 2.72 22.81
N LEU A 69 -2.98 2.46 23.45
CA LEU A 69 -1.86 1.75 22.82
C LEU A 69 -2.26 0.37 22.33
N SER A 70 -2.92 -0.44 23.16
CA SER A 70 -3.30 -1.80 22.80
C SER A 70 -4.26 -1.83 21.60
N ARG A 71 -5.10 -0.82 21.45
CA ARG A 71 -6.02 -0.71 20.32
C ARG A 71 -5.30 -0.30 19.04
N LEU A 72 -4.42 0.73 19.11
CA LEU A 72 -3.66 1.21 17.97
C LEU A 72 -2.64 0.16 17.49
N GLN A 73 -1.94 -0.51 18.40
CA GLN A 73 -1.02 -1.58 18.04
C GLN A 73 -1.69 -2.76 17.32
N ARG A 74 -2.91 -3.14 17.73
CA ARG A 74 -3.68 -4.15 17.00
C ARG A 74 -4.01 -3.74 15.58
N SER A 75 -4.18 -2.45 15.32
CA SER A 75 -4.36 -1.94 13.96
C SER A 75 -3.04 -1.74 13.21
N GLY A 76 -1.87 -2.06 13.81
CA GLY A 76 -0.55 -1.92 13.20
C GLY A 76 0.11 -0.55 13.35
N LEU A 77 -0.51 0.38 14.09
CA LEU A 77 0.09 1.68 14.40
C LEU A 77 0.97 1.54 15.65
N LEU A 78 2.28 1.67 15.46
CA LEU A 78 3.27 1.43 16.54
C LEU A 78 3.45 2.67 17.41
N PRO A 79 3.93 2.52 18.68
CA PRO A 79 4.10 3.62 19.62
C PRO A 79 5.11 4.68 19.21
N ASP A 80 6.05 4.35 18.32
CA ASP A 80 7.06 5.25 17.77
C ASP A 80 6.57 6.02 16.52
N ASP A 81 5.32 5.83 16.10
CA ASP A 81 4.71 6.61 15.01
C ASP A 81 4.62 8.10 15.43
N PRO A 82 5.30 9.01 14.71
CA PRO A 82 5.34 10.43 15.10
C PRO A 82 3.96 11.08 15.21
N ARG A 83 3.00 10.62 14.40
CA ARG A 83 1.63 11.17 14.34
C ARG A 83 0.83 10.89 15.61
N ILE A 84 1.10 9.78 16.29
CA ILE A 84 0.41 9.40 17.52
C ILE A 84 1.25 9.64 18.78
N GLN A 85 2.57 9.82 18.65
CA GLN A 85 3.47 10.08 19.79
C GLN A 85 3.02 11.28 20.63
N HIS A 86 2.56 12.34 20.00
CA HIS A 86 2.08 13.54 20.71
C HIS A 86 0.88 13.20 21.60
N ALA A 87 -0.08 12.43 21.09
CA ALA A 87 -1.25 11.96 21.86
C ALA A 87 -0.82 11.03 23.01
N LEU A 88 0.13 10.12 22.76
CA LEU A 88 0.64 9.19 23.77
C LEU A 88 1.46 9.91 24.87
N THR A 89 2.23 10.93 24.52
CA THR A 89 3.00 11.72 25.50
C THR A 89 2.07 12.42 26.50
N GLY A 90 0.94 12.94 26.04
CA GLY A 90 -0.08 13.55 26.91
C GLY A 90 -0.78 12.57 27.87
N LEU A 91 -0.65 11.25 27.64
CA LEU A 91 -1.17 10.18 28.51
C LEU A 91 -0.19 9.73 29.60
N ARG A 92 1.03 10.25 29.62
CA ARG A 92 2.02 10.01 30.68
C ARG A 92 1.85 11.04 31.79
N GLY A 93 1.91 10.59 33.04
CA GLY A 93 2.01 11.45 34.22
C GLY A 93 3.38 12.11 34.34
N VAL A 94 3.52 13.07 35.24
CA VAL A 94 4.79 13.77 35.52
C VAL A 94 5.89 12.77 35.95
N ASP A 95 5.50 11.68 36.59
CA ASP A 95 6.40 10.61 37.07
C ASP A 95 6.53 9.43 36.07
N GLY A 96 6.09 9.61 34.82
CA GLY A 96 6.08 8.53 33.81
C GLY A 96 5.03 7.43 34.04
N ALA A 97 4.22 7.55 35.10
CA ALA A 97 3.14 6.60 35.39
C ALA A 97 1.98 6.73 34.36
N PRO A 98 1.24 5.65 34.06
CA PRO A 98 0.05 5.71 33.21
C PRO A 98 -0.97 6.68 33.80
N LYS A 99 -1.35 7.70 33.02
CA LYS A 99 -2.37 8.68 33.42
C LYS A 99 -3.70 8.27 32.83
N GLN A 100 -4.71 8.23 33.67
CA GLN A 100 -6.11 8.20 33.19
C GLN A 100 -6.55 9.59 32.78
N ILE A 101 -7.17 9.71 31.62
CA ILE A 101 -7.69 10.98 31.10
C ILE A 101 -9.19 10.92 30.88
N SER A 102 -9.84 12.04 31.15
CA SER A 102 -11.25 12.25 30.87
C SER A 102 -11.50 12.50 29.38
N PHE A 103 -12.77 12.44 28.97
CA PHE A 103 -13.19 12.77 27.62
C PHE A 103 -12.66 14.14 27.13
N GLN A 104 -12.70 15.19 27.95
CA GLN A 104 -12.23 16.50 27.53
C GLN A 104 -10.72 16.54 27.27
N GLN A 105 -9.93 15.82 28.08
CA GLN A 105 -8.49 15.69 27.88
C GLN A 105 -8.19 14.87 26.61
N PHE A 106 -8.92 13.78 26.38
CA PHE A 106 -8.80 12.98 25.14
C PHE A 106 -9.12 13.81 23.89
N LYS A 107 -10.20 14.57 23.90
CA LYS A 107 -10.58 15.44 22.79
C LYS A 107 -9.46 16.41 22.42
N ASN A 108 -8.78 17.00 23.40
CA ASN A 108 -7.65 17.90 23.17
C ASN A 108 -6.43 17.17 22.55
N LEU A 109 -6.15 15.93 22.98
CA LEU A 109 -5.05 15.12 22.46
C LEU A 109 -5.30 14.59 21.04
N ALA A 110 -6.53 14.18 20.77
CA ALA A 110 -6.90 13.59 19.49
C ALA A 110 -7.07 14.62 18.35
N ARG A 111 -7.10 15.91 18.65
CA ARG A 111 -7.40 16.97 17.66
C ARG A 111 -6.51 16.95 16.42
N HIS A 112 -5.23 16.67 16.56
CA HIS A 112 -4.26 16.75 15.46
C HIS A 112 -4.30 15.53 14.52
N ASN A 113 -4.74 14.35 15.01
CA ASN A 113 -4.74 13.10 14.28
C ASN A 113 -6.05 12.31 14.43
N SER A 114 -7.16 13.02 14.63
CA SER A 114 -8.48 12.39 14.86
C SER A 114 -8.91 11.48 13.72
N SER A 115 -8.62 11.84 12.48
CA SER A 115 -8.96 11.05 11.29
C SER A 115 -8.21 9.72 11.26
N LEU A 116 -6.89 9.70 11.52
CA LEU A 116 -6.10 8.48 11.58
C LEU A 116 -6.57 7.57 12.72
N ILE A 117 -6.76 8.14 13.91
CA ILE A 117 -7.22 7.39 15.09
C ILE A 117 -8.61 6.81 14.83
N GLN A 118 -9.52 7.60 14.25
CA GLN A 118 -10.87 7.14 13.89
C GLN A 118 -10.80 5.96 12.92
N ARG A 119 -10.06 6.09 11.82
CA ARG A 119 -9.90 5.03 10.83
C ARG A 119 -9.29 3.76 11.45
N ALA A 120 -8.32 3.90 12.35
CA ALA A 120 -7.72 2.78 13.06
C ALA A 120 -8.73 2.04 13.95
N VAL A 121 -9.53 2.80 14.69
CA VAL A 121 -10.57 2.25 15.60
C VAL A 121 -11.70 1.59 14.82
N GLU A 122 -12.14 2.17 13.72
CA GLU A 122 -13.22 1.66 12.86
C GLU A 122 -12.75 0.50 11.95
N GLY A 123 -11.44 0.24 11.89
CA GLY A 123 -10.86 -0.77 11.01
C GLY A 123 -10.96 -0.37 9.54
N ASN A 124 -10.75 0.92 9.24
CA ASN A 124 -10.81 1.54 7.91
C ASN A 124 -9.42 2.03 7.44
N LEU A 125 -8.33 1.42 7.93
CA LEU A 125 -6.98 1.62 7.41
C LEU A 125 -6.78 0.82 6.12
N ALA A 126 -5.68 1.08 5.41
CA ALA A 126 -5.35 0.46 4.13
C ALA A 126 -5.44 -1.08 4.16
N VAL A 127 -5.08 -1.68 5.31
CA VAL A 127 -5.29 -3.10 5.59
C VAL A 127 -6.19 -3.23 6.83
N PRO A 128 -7.50 -3.43 6.66
CA PRO A 128 -8.46 -3.49 7.76
C PRO A 128 -8.23 -4.66 8.74
N ASP A 129 -7.80 -5.83 8.23
CA ASP A 129 -7.44 -7.00 9.03
C ASP A 129 -5.90 -7.16 9.06
N PHE A 130 -5.22 -6.15 9.60
CA PHE A 130 -3.77 -6.14 9.68
C PHE A 130 -3.19 -7.32 10.49
N PRO A 131 -3.80 -7.78 11.60
CA PRO A 131 -3.35 -8.97 12.30
C PRO A 131 -3.34 -10.24 11.44
N ALA A 132 -4.31 -10.44 10.57
CA ALA A 132 -4.34 -11.58 9.66
C ALA A 132 -3.21 -11.48 8.62
N LEU A 133 -2.98 -10.30 8.04
CA LEU A 133 -1.85 -10.06 7.13
C LEU A 133 -0.52 -10.36 7.81
N THR A 134 -0.28 -9.83 9.02
CA THR A 134 0.99 -10.03 9.74
C THR A 134 1.22 -11.48 10.12
N SER A 135 0.18 -12.21 10.51
CA SER A 135 0.25 -13.65 10.78
C SER A 135 0.67 -14.45 9.55
N ASP A 136 0.16 -14.09 8.36
CA ASP A 136 0.57 -14.75 7.11
C ASP A 136 2.00 -14.39 6.72
N ILE A 137 2.40 -13.13 6.86
CA ILE A 137 3.77 -12.69 6.58
C ILE A 137 4.76 -13.40 7.52
N ASP A 138 4.44 -13.52 8.81
CA ASP A 138 5.25 -14.24 9.77
C ASP A 138 5.36 -15.75 9.43
N ARG A 139 4.27 -16.36 8.98
CA ARG A 139 4.29 -17.74 8.47
C ARG A 139 5.19 -17.85 7.22
N MET A 140 5.04 -16.97 6.24
CA MET A 140 5.89 -16.93 5.05
C MET A 140 7.36 -16.75 5.42
N TYR A 141 7.68 -15.84 6.36
CA TYR A 141 9.02 -15.66 6.90
C TYR A 141 9.59 -16.97 7.47
N ARG A 142 8.85 -17.65 8.34
CA ARG A 142 9.30 -18.94 8.95
C ARG A 142 9.55 -20.02 7.90
N GLU A 143 8.74 -20.10 6.86
CA GLU A 143 8.92 -21.04 5.75
C GLU A 143 10.20 -20.75 4.93
N LEU A 144 10.71 -19.51 4.94
CA LEU A 144 11.92 -19.11 4.24
C LEU A 144 13.20 -19.32 5.06
N VAL A 145 13.11 -19.35 6.39
CA VAL A 145 14.26 -19.56 7.27
C VAL A 145 15.11 -20.78 6.87
N PRO A 146 14.56 -21.96 6.51
CA PRO A 146 15.35 -23.12 6.14
C PRO A 146 15.94 -23.08 4.72
N VAL A 147 15.61 -22.10 3.88
CA VAL A 147 16.13 -22.01 2.50
C VAL A 147 17.59 -21.60 2.52
N ARG A 148 18.48 -22.44 1.93
CA ARG A 148 19.95 -22.28 1.96
C ARG A 148 20.57 -22.12 0.59
N SER A 149 19.77 -22.13 -0.49
CA SER A 149 20.25 -21.92 -1.84
C SER A 149 20.74 -20.49 -2.08
N GLY A 150 21.59 -20.32 -3.06
CA GLY A 150 22.23 -19.05 -3.37
C GLY A 150 23.51 -18.78 -2.56
N ALA A 151 24.25 -17.76 -2.96
CA ALA A 151 25.49 -17.33 -2.34
C ALA A 151 25.49 -15.81 -2.07
N VAL A 152 26.28 -15.36 -1.10
CA VAL A 152 26.51 -13.92 -0.90
C VAL A 152 27.29 -13.33 -2.06
N ALA A 153 27.10 -12.03 -2.34
CA ALA A 153 27.96 -11.31 -3.29
C ALA A 153 29.41 -11.31 -2.79
N ASP A 154 30.36 -11.62 -3.65
CA ASP A 154 31.78 -11.82 -3.29
C ASP A 154 32.75 -10.91 -4.05
N TYR A 155 32.26 -10.03 -4.94
CA TYR A 155 33.10 -9.12 -5.73
C TYR A 155 33.82 -8.06 -4.89
N ILE A 156 33.35 -7.76 -3.66
CA ILE A 156 34.08 -7.00 -2.65
C ILE A 156 34.09 -7.74 -1.30
N PRO A 157 35.17 -7.59 -0.51
CA PRO A 157 35.31 -8.32 0.74
C PRO A 157 34.21 -8.05 1.77
N GLN A 158 33.64 -6.84 1.80
CA GLN A 158 32.62 -6.43 2.76
C GLN A 158 31.30 -7.18 2.55
N LEU A 159 30.88 -7.39 1.30
CA LEU A 159 29.68 -8.16 0.99
C LEU A 159 29.91 -9.66 1.23
N ARG A 160 31.11 -10.18 0.93
CA ARG A 160 31.45 -11.59 1.15
C ARG A 160 31.44 -12.00 2.63
N ARG A 161 31.62 -11.06 3.55
CA ARG A 161 31.70 -11.31 5.01
C ARG A 161 30.33 -11.26 5.70
N VAL A 162 29.27 -10.90 4.99
CA VAL A 162 27.92 -10.83 5.55
C VAL A 162 27.44 -12.24 5.89
N ASP A 163 26.76 -12.39 7.04
CA ASP A 163 26.20 -13.68 7.44
C ASP A 163 25.09 -14.11 6.47
N PRO A 164 25.28 -15.21 5.72
CA PRO A 164 24.31 -15.67 4.74
C PRO A 164 22.98 -16.13 5.35
N GLU A 165 22.93 -16.37 6.66
CA GLU A 165 21.72 -16.84 7.33
C GLU A 165 20.75 -15.70 7.69
N GLN A 166 21.19 -14.47 7.66
CA GLN A 166 20.35 -13.32 7.94
C GLN A 166 19.14 -13.26 7.00
N LEU A 167 18.00 -12.96 7.60
CA LEU A 167 16.74 -12.78 6.88
C LEU A 167 15.86 -11.79 7.64
N ALA A 168 15.39 -10.79 6.94
CA ALA A 168 14.41 -9.83 7.43
C ALA A 168 13.26 -9.66 6.45
N VAL A 169 12.07 -9.47 6.99
CA VAL A 169 10.89 -8.99 6.27
C VAL A 169 10.31 -7.82 7.05
N ALA A 170 10.11 -6.69 6.38
CA ALA A 170 9.43 -5.53 6.97
C ALA A 170 8.38 -5.00 6.03
N VAL A 171 7.27 -4.53 6.59
CA VAL A 171 6.10 -3.99 5.87
C VAL A 171 5.70 -2.65 6.45
N CYS A 172 5.36 -1.70 5.60
CA CYS A 172 4.71 -0.45 5.97
C CYS A 172 3.56 -0.18 4.98
N THR A 173 2.35 0.07 5.48
CA THR A 173 1.22 0.47 4.62
C THR A 173 1.22 1.97 4.35
N VAL A 174 0.42 2.41 3.37
CA VAL A 174 0.24 3.84 3.08
C VAL A 174 -0.41 4.62 4.23
N ASP A 175 -0.99 3.93 5.20
CA ASP A 175 -1.49 4.53 6.45
C ASP A 175 -0.47 4.46 7.60
N GLY A 176 0.70 3.85 7.39
CA GLY A 176 1.74 3.70 8.40
C GLY A 176 1.57 2.50 9.34
N GLN A 177 0.70 1.52 9.00
CA GLN A 177 0.67 0.24 9.72
C GLN A 177 1.99 -0.50 9.46
N ARG A 178 2.67 -0.97 10.50
CA ARG A 178 4.01 -1.58 10.38
C ARG A 178 4.10 -2.93 11.06
N PHE A 179 4.89 -3.80 10.43
CA PHE A 179 5.27 -5.11 10.97
C PHE A 179 6.67 -5.47 10.47
N SER A 180 7.46 -6.13 11.31
CA SER A 180 8.75 -6.68 10.91
C SER A 180 9.00 -8.03 11.58
N ALA A 181 9.80 -8.87 10.91
CA ALA A 181 10.23 -10.18 11.38
C ALA A 181 11.71 -10.41 11.05
N GLY A 182 12.39 -11.17 11.90
CA GLY A 182 13.81 -11.53 11.75
C GLY A 182 14.76 -10.36 12.01
N ASP A 183 15.83 -10.29 11.23
CA ASP A 183 16.95 -9.36 11.39
C ASP A 183 16.61 -7.94 10.91
N ALA A 184 15.41 -7.45 11.19
CA ALA A 184 14.84 -6.24 10.57
C ALA A 184 15.59 -4.94 10.91
N GLN A 185 16.36 -4.93 11.99
CA GLN A 185 17.14 -3.77 12.45
C GLN A 185 18.64 -3.87 12.12
N VAL A 186 19.05 -4.95 11.45
CA VAL A 186 20.43 -5.08 10.97
C VAL A 186 20.64 -4.17 9.77
N ALA A 187 21.68 -3.33 9.85
CA ALA A 187 22.01 -2.41 8.77
C ALA A 187 22.64 -3.13 7.58
N PHE A 188 22.24 -2.73 6.37
CA PHE A 188 22.82 -3.17 5.10
C PHE A 188 22.91 -2.00 4.12
N CYS A 189 23.87 -2.08 3.18
CA CYS A 189 24.01 -1.07 2.13
C CYS A 189 22.88 -1.18 1.11
N LEU A 190 22.37 -0.03 0.64
CA LEU A 190 21.34 0.06 -0.38
C LEU A 190 21.75 -0.58 -1.71
N GLN A 191 23.04 -0.44 -2.07
CA GLN A 191 23.53 -0.88 -3.36
C GLN A 191 22.63 -0.38 -4.52
N SER A 192 22.21 -1.25 -5.42
CA SER A 192 21.38 -0.85 -6.55
C SER A 192 19.97 -0.36 -6.20
N VAL A 193 19.51 -0.49 -4.96
CA VAL A 193 18.24 0.12 -4.54
C VAL A 193 18.32 1.65 -4.56
N SER A 194 19.53 2.22 -4.34
CA SER A 194 19.77 3.67 -4.40
C SER A 194 19.39 4.33 -5.72
N LYS A 195 19.42 3.57 -6.83
CA LYS A 195 19.10 4.04 -8.18
C LYS A 195 17.69 4.62 -8.28
N THR A 196 16.74 4.10 -7.50
CA THR A 196 15.35 4.58 -7.46
C THR A 196 15.28 6.04 -7.02
N VAL A 197 15.97 6.38 -5.94
CA VAL A 197 15.94 7.75 -5.38
C VAL A 197 16.78 8.70 -6.24
N SER A 198 17.95 8.28 -6.74
CA SER A 198 18.75 9.10 -7.65
C SER A 198 17.97 9.45 -8.92
N TYR A 199 17.20 8.50 -9.46
CA TYR A 199 16.35 8.76 -10.62
C TYR A 199 15.19 9.71 -10.28
N CYS A 200 14.50 9.51 -9.14
CA CYS A 200 13.44 10.43 -8.70
C CYS A 200 13.95 11.86 -8.51
N LEU A 201 15.12 12.03 -7.88
CA LEU A 201 15.75 13.34 -7.70
C LEU A 201 16.03 14.02 -9.04
N ALA A 202 16.61 13.29 -10.00
CA ALA A 202 16.86 13.83 -11.33
C ALA A 202 15.55 14.23 -12.06
N LEU A 203 14.48 13.46 -11.90
CA LEU A 203 13.16 13.79 -12.48
C LEU A 203 12.53 15.02 -11.84
N ASP A 204 12.53 15.13 -10.53
CA ASP A 204 11.94 16.29 -9.84
C ASP A 204 12.70 17.59 -10.16
N GLU A 205 14.03 17.50 -10.35
CA GLU A 205 14.85 18.66 -10.67
C GLU A 205 14.71 19.13 -12.12
N HIS A 206 14.69 18.19 -13.07
CA HIS A 206 14.81 18.51 -14.50
C HIS A 206 13.56 18.18 -15.32
N GLY A 207 12.64 17.43 -14.78
CA GLY A 207 11.49 16.89 -15.49
C GLY A 207 11.82 15.72 -16.41
N THR A 208 10.79 14.96 -16.75
CA THR A 208 10.90 13.70 -17.49
C THR A 208 11.59 13.84 -18.84
N ASP A 209 11.22 14.85 -19.63
CA ASP A 209 11.78 15.04 -20.98
C ASP A 209 13.26 15.40 -20.96
N ALA A 210 13.70 16.19 -19.98
CA ALA A 210 15.09 16.56 -19.86
C ALA A 210 15.97 15.36 -19.45
N VAL A 211 15.53 14.58 -18.48
CA VAL A 211 16.25 13.36 -18.03
C VAL A 211 16.36 12.36 -19.17
N HIS A 212 15.26 12.13 -19.89
CA HIS A 212 15.22 11.11 -20.95
C HIS A 212 15.84 11.54 -22.30
N ARG A 213 16.41 12.74 -22.36
CA ARG A 213 17.41 13.06 -23.41
C ARG A 213 18.76 12.41 -23.18
N HIS A 214 19.04 11.94 -21.95
CA HIS A 214 20.31 11.36 -21.51
C HIS A 214 20.23 9.87 -21.17
N VAL A 215 19.05 9.33 -20.92
CA VAL A 215 18.84 7.92 -20.58
C VAL A 215 17.54 7.40 -21.19
N GLY A 216 17.55 6.15 -21.66
CA GLY A 216 16.36 5.49 -22.21
C GLY A 216 15.38 5.00 -21.14
N ARG A 217 14.40 4.22 -21.58
CA ARG A 217 13.32 3.65 -20.73
C ARG A 217 13.13 2.15 -20.95
N GLU A 218 13.91 1.54 -21.84
CA GLU A 218 13.73 0.16 -22.26
C GLU A 218 14.65 -0.80 -21.49
N PRO A 219 14.22 -2.03 -21.23
CA PRO A 219 15.10 -3.09 -20.79
C PRO A 219 16.27 -3.26 -21.77
N SER A 220 17.48 -3.57 -21.26
CA SER A 220 18.67 -3.74 -22.12
C SER A 220 18.62 -5.04 -22.93
N GLY A 221 17.94 -6.08 -22.45
CA GLY A 221 18.06 -7.44 -22.97
C GLY A 221 19.45 -8.06 -22.77
N GLN A 222 20.29 -7.41 -21.95
CA GLN A 222 21.67 -7.78 -21.66
C GLN A 222 21.94 -7.56 -20.16
N SER A 223 23.07 -8.07 -19.65
CA SER A 223 23.45 -7.93 -18.25
C SER A 223 23.46 -6.46 -17.78
N PHE A 224 23.05 -6.22 -16.54
CA PHE A 224 22.90 -4.89 -15.93
C PHE A 224 24.20 -4.05 -15.89
N ASN A 225 25.35 -4.68 -16.07
CA ASN A 225 26.68 -4.05 -16.13
C ASN A 225 27.36 -4.23 -17.50
N GLU A 226 26.63 -4.62 -18.55
CA GLU A 226 27.15 -4.78 -19.90
C GLU A 226 27.52 -3.41 -20.51
N LEU A 227 28.61 -3.40 -21.32
CA LEU A 227 29.05 -2.21 -22.05
C LEU A 227 28.18 -2.01 -23.31
N ALA A 228 26.89 -1.83 -23.11
CA ALA A 228 25.93 -1.67 -24.19
C ALA A 228 25.13 -0.38 -24.00
N LEU A 229 25.13 0.42 -25.06
CA LEU A 229 24.27 1.59 -25.21
C LEU A 229 23.18 1.29 -26.24
N ASN A 230 22.08 2.01 -26.16
CA ASN A 230 21.02 1.88 -27.15
C ASN A 230 21.45 2.49 -28.52
N PRO A 231 20.67 2.32 -29.61
CA PRO A 231 21.04 2.85 -30.93
C PRO A 231 21.25 4.38 -30.97
N LYS A 232 20.84 5.12 -29.96
CA LYS A 232 21.08 6.57 -29.83
C LYS A 232 22.34 6.92 -29.06
N GLY A 233 23.14 5.91 -28.67
CA GLY A 233 24.32 6.11 -27.83
C GLY A 233 24.05 6.41 -26.36
N LEU A 234 22.83 6.13 -25.88
CA LEU A 234 22.39 6.42 -24.51
C LEU A 234 22.27 5.13 -23.68
N PRO A 235 22.41 5.18 -22.37
CA PRO A 235 22.06 4.06 -21.48
C PRO A 235 20.62 3.61 -21.68
N HIS A 236 20.36 2.32 -21.57
CA HIS A 236 19.03 1.75 -21.82
C HIS A 236 17.94 2.25 -20.85
N ASN A 237 18.24 2.30 -19.55
CA ASN A 237 17.33 2.76 -18.52
C ASN A 237 18.07 3.13 -17.23
N PRO A 238 17.45 3.89 -16.28
CA PRO A 238 18.06 4.30 -15.01
C PRO A 238 18.37 3.17 -14.02
N MET A 239 17.84 1.95 -14.22
CA MET A 239 17.96 0.84 -13.27
C MET A 239 19.19 -0.05 -13.55
N VAL A 240 19.85 0.10 -14.70
CA VAL A 240 21.17 -0.49 -15.02
C VAL A 240 22.30 0.46 -14.59
N ASN A 241 23.53 -0.06 -14.44
CA ASN A 241 24.66 0.75 -13.94
C ASN A 241 24.93 1.98 -14.80
N ALA A 242 25.02 1.85 -16.12
CA ALA A 242 25.22 2.98 -17.03
C ALA A 242 24.18 4.07 -16.86
N GLY A 243 22.89 3.70 -16.79
CA GLY A 243 21.80 4.65 -16.62
C GLY A 243 21.77 5.28 -15.23
N ALA A 244 22.15 4.55 -14.20
CA ALA A 244 22.26 5.09 -12.85
C ALA A 244 23.41 6.09 -12.71
N ILE A 245 24.58 5.82 -13.31
CA ILE A 245 25.70 6.78 -13.39
C ILE A 245 25.24 8.04 -14.15
N MET A 246 24.51 7.88 -15.25
CA MET A 246 23.95 8.99 -16.00
C MET A 246 22.98 9.82 -15.15
N THR A 247 21.98 9.20 -14.51
CA THR A 247 21.02 9.93 -13.66
C THR A 247 21.69 10.58 -12.45
N THR A 248 22.69 9.94 -11.86
CA THR A 248 23.49 10.52 -10.78
C THR A 248 24.22 11.80 -11.24
N SER A 249 24.71 11.86 -12.49
CA SER A 249 25.34 13.08 -13.04
C SER A 249 24.36 14.26 -13.15
N LEU A 250 23.06 13.97 -13.18
CA LEU A 250 21.99 14.98 -13.28
C LEU A 250 21.51 15.51 -11.91
N VAL A 251 21.79 14.81 -10.81
CA VAL A 251 21.36 15.24 -9.46
C VAL A 251 22.22 16.40 -8.98
N ARG A 252 21.62 17.58 -8.85
CA ARG A 252 22.24 18.81 -8.35
C ARG A 252 23.68 19.03 -8.85
N PRO A 253 23.88 19.12 -10.16
CA PRO A 253 25.20 19.31 -10.75
C PRO A 253 25.83 20.68 -10.41
N ASP A 254 25.03 21.60 -9.86
CA ASP A 254 25.40 22.93 -9.39
C ASP A 254 26.06 22.93 -8.00
N LEU A 255 25.97 21.83 -7.24
CA LEU A 255 26.52 21.70 -5.88
C LEU A 255 27.82 20.89 -5.86
N ASP A 256 28.61 21.14 -4.82
CA ASP A 256 29.76 20.30 -4.50
C ASP A 256 29.32 18.87 -4.09
N ILE A 257 30.22 17.90 -4.25
CA ILE A 257 29.93 16.48 -4.03
C ILE A 257 29.41 16.20 -2.62
N ALA A 258 29.91 16.90 -1.61
CA ALA A 258 29.46 16.74 -0.22
C ALA A 258 27.99 17.17 -0.05
N ASP A 259 27.62 18.34 -0.57
CA ASP A 259 26.26 18.86 -0.51
C ASP A 259 25.27 18.01 -1.32
N ARG A 260 25.73 17.47 -2.46
CA ARG A 260 24.95 16.51 -3.26
C ARG A 260 24.66 15.24 -2.48
N PHE A 261 25.67 14.72 -1.77
CA PHE A 261 25.51 13.53 -0.93
C PHE A 261 24.56 13.78 0.25
N ASP A 262 24.72 14.92 0.93
CA ASP A 262 23.84 15.31 2.03
C ASP A 262 22.38 15.41 1.58
N GLN A 263 22.13 15.92 0.37
CA GLN A 263 20.77 15.96 -0.20
C GLN A 263 20.19 14.56 -0.44
N VAL A 264 20.99 13.62 -0.98
CA VAL A 264 20.55 12.23 -1.18
C VAL A 264 20.27 11.56 0.16
N ALA A 265 21.17 11.72 1.14
CA ALA A 265 21.00 11.18 2.49
C ALA A 265 19.76 11.76 3.20
N ALA A 266 19.53 13.06 3.09
CA ALA A 266 18.34 13.74 3.62
C ALA A 266 17.05 13.24 2.93
N THR A 267 17.10 12.98 1.64
CA THR A 267 15.96 12.41 0.91
C THR A 267 15.61 11.01 1.40
N TRP A 268 16.60 10.15 1.61
CA TRP A 268 16.39 8.85 2.23
C TRP A 268 15.81 8.96 3.65
N GLN A 269 16.30 9.91 4.44
CA GLN A 269 15.77 10.18 5.78
C GLN A 269 14.28 10.59 5.72
N ARG A 270 13.91 11.47 4.81
CA ARG A 270 12.51 11.89 4.61
C ARG A 270 11.62 10.72 4.19
N LEU A 271 12.07 9.91 3.23
CA LEU A 271 11.34 8.71 2.77
C LEU A 271 11.17 7.67 3.89
N ALA A 272 12.16 7.54 4.78
CA ALA A 272 12.19 6.56 5.87
C ALA A 272 11.54 7.06 7.18
N GLY A 273 10.63 8.04 7.11
CA GLY A 273 9.89 8.52 8.29
C GLY A 273 10.75 9.35 9.26
N GLY A 274 11.78 10.04 8.76
CA GLY A 274 12.69 10.86 9.57
C GLY A 274 13.86 10.08 10.17
N ARG A 275 13.93 8.76 10.00
CA ARG A 275 15.06 7.94 10.49
C ARG A 275 16.30 8.18 9.63
N ARG A 276 17.41 8.52 10.30
CA ARG A 276 18.66 8.86 9.62
C ARG A 276 19.33 7.60 9.05
N ALA A 277 19.65 7.63 7.75
CA ALA A 277 20.43 6.59 7.10
C ALA A 277 21.91 6.65 7.57
N GLY A 278 22.55 5.48 7.63
CA GLY A 278 23.98 5.35 7.86
C GLY A 278 24.80 5.50 6.58
N PHE A 279 26.12 5.36 6.72
CA PHE A 279 27.05 5.31 5.59
C PHE A 279 28.19 4.33 5.88
N ASN A 280 28.39 3.35 4.99
CA ASN A 280 29.45 2.36 5.12
C ASN A 280 30.70 2.77 4.35
N ASN A 281 31.62 3.40 5.04
CA ASN A 281 32.88 3.84 4.43
C ASN A 281 33.75 2.67 3.91
N ALA A 282 33.68 1.50 4.55
CA ALA A 282 34.46 0.34 4.10
C ALA A 282 33.93 -0.21 2.77
N VAL A 283 32.61 -0.26 2.60
CA VAL A 283 31.97 -0.62 1.33
C VAL A 283 32.30 0.42 0.26
N TYR A 284 32.16 1.71 0.58
CA TYR A 284 32.51 2.79 -0.36
C TYR A 284 33.93 2.68 -0.88
N LEU A 285 34.92 2.47 0.01
CA LEU A 285 36.33 2.35 -0.38
C LEU A 285 36.57 1.12 -1.27
N SER A 286 35.95 -0.02 -0.96
CA SER A 286 36.08 -1.24 -1.76
C SER A 286 35.40 -1.12 -3.12
N GLU A 287 34.20 -0.58 -3.19
CA GLU A 287 33.49 -0.32 -4.47
C GLU A 287 34.29 0.63 -5.38
N ARG A 288 34.89 1.68 -4.77
CA ARG A 288 35.74 2.62 -5.49
C ARG A 288 37.00 1.94 -6.06
N GLN A 289 37.61 1.01 -5.32
CA GLN A 289 38.79 0.28 -5.76
C GLN A 289 38.51 -0.71 -6.89
N THR A 290 37.29 -1.25 -6.99
CA THR A 290 36.87 -2.23 -7.97
C THR A 290 35.97 -1.64 -9.07
N ALA A 291 36.00 -0.31 -9.24
CA ALA A 291 35.08 0.41 -10.13
C ALA A 291 35.44 0.39 -11.62
N ASP A 292 36.43 -0.40 -12.07
CA ASP A 292 36.92 -0.40 -13.45
C ASP A 292 35.79 -0.55 -14.48
N ARG A 293 34.83 -1.45 -14.23
CA ARG A 293 33.68 -1.64 -15.13
C ARG A 293 32.80 -0.38 -15.19
N ASN A 294 32.58 0.30 -14.05
CA ASN A 294 31.80 1.53 -13.99
C ASN A 294 32.51 2.69 -14.67
N PHE A 295 33.85 2.75 -14.57
CA PHE A 295 34.66 3.70 -15.33
C PHE A 295 34.57 3.42 -16.85
N ALA A 296 34.65 2.17 -17.27
CA ALA A 296 34.50 1.79 -18.68
C ALA A 296 33.14 2.20 -19.24
N LEU A 297 32.04 1.97 -18.48
CA LEU A 297 30.70 2.46 -18.82
C LEU A 297 30.66 3.99 -18.94
N GLY A 298 31.25 4.69 -17.97
CA GLY A 298 31.33 6.14 -17.96
C GLY A 298 32.07 6.71 -19.17
N TYR A 299 33.23 6.14 -19.51
CA TYR A 299 34.01 6.55 -20.68
C TYR A 299 33.29 6.26 -22.00
N SER A 300 32.61 5.12 -22.13
CA SER A 300 31.81 4.79 -23.31
C SER A 300 30.65 5.78 -23.51
N MET A 301 29.94 6.13 -22.43
CA MET A 301 28.88 7.15 -22.47
C MET A 301 29.42 8.53 -22.79
N ARG A 302 30.63 8.89 -22.33
CA ARG A 302 31.27 10.15 -22.66
C ARG A 302 31.68 10.22 -24.13
N GLU A 303 32.25 9.15 -24.66
CA GLU A 303 32.61 9.01 -26.06
C GLU A 303 31.39 9.18 -26.99
N SER A 304 30.26 8.57 -26.61
CA SER A 304 29.00 8.67 -27.35
C SER A 304 28.30 10.04 -27.22
N GLY A 305 28.82 10.94 -26.38
CA GLY A 305 28.22 12.26 -26.15
C GLY A 305 26.94 12.26 -25.29
N ALA A 306 26.71 11.20 -24.52
CA ALA A 306 25.49 11.05 -23.70
C ALA A 306 25.43 12.03 -22.53
N PHE A 307 26.57 12.42 -21.94
CA PHE A 307 26.63 13.36 -20.83
C PHE A 307 26.43 14.81 -21.26
N ARG A 308 25.99 15.64 -20.32
CA ARG A 308 26.01 17.10 -20.50
C ARG A 308 27.47 17.61 -20.62
N PRO A 309 27.70 18.69 -21.36
CA PRO A 309 29.02 19.33 -21.37
C PRO A 309 29.51 19.68 -19.97
N GLY A 310 30.79 19.45 -19.67
CA GLY A 310 31.41 19.80 -18.41
C GLY A 310 31.21 18.85 -17.25
N VAL A 311 30.54 17.68 -17.46
CA VAL A 311 30.42 16.66 -16.41
C VAL A 311 31.79 16.08 -16.04
N ASP A 312 32.14 16.18 -14.76
CA ASP A 312 33.28 15.48 -14.19
C ASP A 312 32.90 14.02 -13.93
N LEU A 313 33.46 13.11 -14.74
CA LEU A 313 33.16 11.70 -14.68
C LEU A 313 33.65 11.06 -13.38
N GLN A 314 34.81 11.48 -12.86
CA GLN A 314 35.37 10.91 -11.64
C GLN A 314 34.49 11.26 -10.44
N GLN A 315 34.11 12.54 -10.28
CA GLN A 315 33.19 12.95 -9.24
C GLN A 315 31.81 12.28 -9.37
N THR A 316 31.32 12.11 -10.59
CA THR A 316 30.05 11.42 -10.84
C THR A 316 30.09 9.97 -10.37
N LEU A 317 31.19 9.25 -10.65
CA LEU A 317 31.35 7.86 -10.21
C LEU A 317 31.56 7.76 -8.69
N GLU A 318 32.31 8.67 -8.10
CA GLU A 318 32.45 8.74 -6.65
C GLU A 318 31.10 8.95 -5.97
N PHE A 319 30.30 9.88 -6.45
CA PHE A 319 28.96 10.16 -5.93
C PHE A 319 28.01 8.98 -6.13
N TYR A 320 28.06 8.31 -7.27
CA TYR A 320 27.30 7.08 -7.52
C TYR A 320 27.64 5.98 -6.50
N VAL A 321 28.92 5.75 -6.24
CA VAL A 321 29.38 4.74 -5.27
C VAL A 321 29.00 5.15 -3.83
N GLN A 322 29.07 6.44 -3.50
CA GLN A 322 28.59 6.95 -2.20
C GLN A 322 27.11 6.63 -2.00
N ALA A 323 26.26 6.89 -3.01
CA ALA A 323 24.84 6.58 -2.92
C ALA A 323 24.57 5.08 -2.73
N CYS A 324 25.38 4.19 -3.37
CA CYS A 324 25.30 2.73 -3.19
C CYS A 324 25.70 2.29 -1.76
N SER A 325 26.54 3.07 -1.08
CA SER A 325 27.12 2.76 0.24
C SER A 325 26.31 3.34 1.42
N ILE A 326 25.17 3.97 1.15
CA ILE A 326 24.21 4.38 2.19
C ILE A 326 23.65 3.12 2.86
N GLU A 327 23.61 3.13 4.21
CA GLU A 327 23.07 2.04 5.02
C GLU A 327 21.67 2.36 5.54
N VAL A 328 20.82 1.36 5.43
CA VAL A 328 19.46 1.34 6.01
C VAL A 328 19.20 -0.01 6.65
N ASP A 329 18.16 -0.12 7.45
CA ASP A 329 17.61 -1.40 7.86
C ASP A 329 16.32 -1.73 7.08
N ALA A 330 15.79 -2.94 7.30
CA ALA A 330 14.61 -3.39 6.56
C ALA A 330 13.35 -2.55 6.85
N GLU A 331 13.20 -2.06 8.07
CA GLU A 331 12.08 -1.20 8.45
C GLU A 331 12.16 0.16 7.74
N MET A 332 13.34 0.78 7.69
CA MET A 332 13.56 2.02 6.95
C MET A 332 13.24 1.85 5.47
N LEU A 333 13.71 0.75 4.86
CA LEU A 333 13.48 0.50 3.45
C LEU A 333 12.00 0.20 3.14
N ALA A 334 11.28 -0.48 4.04
CA ALA A 334 9.85 -0.70 3.92
C ALA A 334 9.04 0.60 4.00
N ILE A 335 9.42 1.54 4.89
CA ILE A 335 8.80 2.87 4.98
C ILE A 335 9.07 3.67 3.71
N ALA A 336 10.30 3.64 3.19
CA ALA A 336 10.65 4.31 1.94
C ALA A 336 9.87 3.73 0.74
N ALA A 337 9.72 2.40 0.68
CA ALA A 337 8.87 1.73 -0.32
C ALA A 337 7.39 2.13 -0.17
N ALA A 338 6.89 2.28 1.08
CA ALA A 338 5.54 2.75 1.35
C ALA A 338 5.35 4.22 0.96
N SER A 339 6.38 5.07 1.08
CA SER A 339 6.35 6.43 0.56
C SER A 339 6.17 6.46 -0.96
N LEU A 340 6.83 5.55 -1.68
CA LEU A 340 6.59 5.36 -3.12
C LEU A 340 5.19 4.80 -3.39
N ALA A 341 4.71 3.82 -2.59
CA ALA A 341 3.35 3.30 -2.71
C ALA A 341 2.28 4.38 -2.46
N ASN A 342 2.59 5.38 -1.66
CA ASN A 342 1.75 6.53 -1.31
C ASN A 342 2.03 7.78 -2.16
N ALA A 343 2.33 7.56 -3.45
CA ALA A 343 2.55 8.63 -4.44
C ALA A 343 3.62 9.67 -4.04
N GLY A 344 4.63 9.25 -3.28
CA GLY A 344 5.77 10.10 -2.87
C GLY A 344 5.60 10.80 -1.52
N VAL A 345 4.50 10.55 -0.83
CA VAL A 345 4.24 11.10 0.51
C VAL A 345 4.62 10.07 1.57
N CYS A 346 5.49 10.44 2.50
CA CYS A 346 5.86 9.54 3.58
C CYS A 346 4.67 9.24 4.51
N PRO A 347 4.29 7.97 4.73
CA PRO A 347 3.10 7.65 5.51
C PRO A 347 3.22 7.96 7.00
N LEU A 348 4.42 8.15 7.54
CA LEU A 348 4.63 8.43 8.97
C LEU A 348 4.76 9.92 9.30
N THR A 349 5.27 10.72 8.37
CA THR A 349 5.52 12.16 8.59
C THR A 349 4.60 13.04 7.74
N GLU A 350 3.87 12.44 6.79
CA GLU A 350 3.03 13.14 5.81
C GLU A 350 3.84 14.12 4.91
N ASP A 351 5.17 13.95 4.89
CA ASP A 351 6.09 14.76 4.10
C ASP A 351 5.99 14.38 2.60
N PRO A 352 5.65 15.33 1.71
CA PRO A 352 5.64 15.12 0.27
C PRO A 352 7.07 15.16 -0.28
N VAL A 353 7.74 14.00 -0.31
CA VAL A 353 9.16 13.89 -0.72
C VAL A 353 9.33 14.01 -2.22
N PHE A 354 8.43 13.37 -2.99
CA PHE A 354 8.42 13.37 -4.44
C PHE A 354 7.03 13.67 -5.00
N SER A 355 6.97 14.17 -6.24
CA SER A 355 5.69 14.31 -6.94
C SER A 355 5.11 12.95 -7.36
N ALA A 356 3.78 12.85 -7.44
CA ALA A 356 3.12 11.61 -7.87
C ALA A 356 3.55 11.19 -9.29
N THR A 357 3.83 12.14 -10.19
CA THR A 357 4.28 11.87 -11.56
C THR A 357 5.71 11.32 -11.60
N THR A 358 6.58 11.82 -10.74
CA THR A 358 7.94 11.29 -10.54
C THR A 358 7.89 9.85 -10.06
N VAL A 359 7.07 9.58 -9.03
CA VAL A 359 6.90 8.22 -8.50
C VAL A 359 6.31 7.28 -9.54
N GLN A 360 5.29 7.70 -10.29
CA GLN A 360 4.72 6.91 -11.37
C GLN A 360 5.78 6.50 -12.39
N SER A 361 6.64 7.43 -12.80
CA SER A 361 7.74 7.16 -13.74
C SER A 361 8.76 6.17 -13.15
N CYS A 362 9.10 6.33 -11.87
CA CYS A 362 10.01 5.42 -11.16
C CYS A 362 9.43 4.00 -11.04
N LEU A 363 8.20 3.85 -10.60
CA LEU A 363 7.53 2.55 -10.45
C LEU A 363 7.36 1.85 -11.80
N SER A 364 7.10 2.60 -12.88
CA SER A 364 7.03 2.03 -14.24
C SER A 364 8.36 1.38 -14.65
N LEU A 365 9.49 2.04 -14.37
CA LEU A 365 10.81 1.46 -14.64
C LEU A 365 11.21 0.36 -13.66
N MET A 366 10.79 0.44 -12.40
CA MET A 366 10.97 -0.67 -11.46
C MET A 366 10.23 -1.93 -11.91
N SER A 367 9.05 -1.79 -12.52
CA SER A 367 8.28 -2.93 -13.05
C SER A 367 8.96 -3.63 -14.22
N SER A 368 9.64 -2.88 -15.11
CA SER A 368 10.24 -3.44 -16.33
C SER A 368 11.73 -3.72 -16.22
N CYS A 369 12.45 -3.05 -15.30
CA CYS A 369 13.92 -3.06 -15.25
C CYS A 369 14.50 -3.22 -13.84
N GLY A 370 13.68 -3.41 -12.79
CA GLY A 370 14.13 -3.32 -11.40
C GLY A 370 14.83 -4.56 -10.86
N MET A 371 14.70 -5.72 -11.52
CA MET A 371 15.13 -7.03 -11.03
C MET A 371 16.27 -7.64 -11.88
N TYR A 372 17.15 -6.78 -12.40
CA TYR A 372 18.24 -7.18 -13.30
C TYR A 372 17.69 -7.96 -14.51
N ASP A 373 18.41 -9.02 -14.93
CA ASP A 373 18.01 -9.85 -16.08
C ASP A 373 16.76 -10.72 -15.80
N PHE A 374 16.30 -10.76 -14.56
CA PHE A 374 15.06 -11.42 -14.12
C PHE A 374 13.81 -10.52 -14.19
N SER A 375 13.94 -9.27 -14.64
CA SER A 375 12.84 -8.29 -14.60
C SER A 375 11.60 -8.72 -15.38
N GLY A 376 11.78 -9.33 -16.55
CA GLY A 376 10.67 -9.85 -17.38
C GLY A 376 9.90 -10.98 -16.69
N GLU A 377 10.64 -11.97 -16.17
CA GLU A 377 10.04 -13.09 -15.43
C GLU A 377 9.38 -12.62 -14.13
N PHE A 378 9.99 -11.65 -13.44
CA PHE A 378 9.40 -11.05 -12.24
C PHE A 378 8.10 -10.30 -12.56
N ALA A 379 8.08 -9.54 -13.64
CA ALA A 379 6.86 -8.84 -14.10
C ALA A 379 5.74 -9.82 -14.48
N PHE A 380 6.09 -10.98 -15.07
CA PHE A 380 5.14 -12.01 -15.45
C PHE A 380 4.60 -12.78 -14.22
N THR A 381 5.47 -13.16 -13.28
CA THR A 381 5.11 -14.06 -12.17
C THR A 381 4.62 -13.33 -10.93
N ILE A 382 5.16 -12.12 -10.65
CA ILE A 382 4.86 -11.32 -9.46
C ILE A 382 4.03 -10.09 -9.82
N GLY A 383 4.32 -9.42 -10.94
CA GLY A 383 3.55 -8.32 -11.48
C GLY A 383 3.52 -7.07 -10.60
N LEU A 384 4.59 -6.80 -9.85
CA LEU A 384 4.70 -5.65 -8.94
C LEU A 384 6.00 -4.90 -9.19
N PRO A 385 6.02 -3.56 -9.03
CA PRO A 385 7.26 -2.80 -9.05
C PRO A 385 8.22 -3.24 -7.94
N ALA A 386 9.46 -3.56 -8.31
CA ALA A 386 10.48 -3.95 -7.34
C ALA A 386 11.86 -3.45 -7.74
N LYS A 387 12.76 -3.32 -6.76
CA LYS A 387 14.19 -3.06 -7.00
C LYS A 387 15.07 -3.94 -6.14
N SER A 388 15.96 -4.66 -6.80
CA SER A 388 16.96 -5.54 -6.18
C SER A 388 18.27 -4.82 -5.95
N GLY A 389 18.96 -5.18 -4.86
CA GLY A 389 20.34 -4.79 -4.53
C GLY A 389 21.19 -5.99 -4.16
N VAL A 390 22.45 -6.01 -4.61
CA VAL A 390 23.39 -7.13 -4.38
C VAL A 390 23.79 -7.31 -2.90
N SER A 391 23.37 -6.43 -2.01
CA SER A 391 23.38 -6.65 -0.55
C SER A 391 22.33 -7.68 -0.08
N GLY A 392 21.49 -8.17 -0.98
CA GLY A 392 20.35 -9.04 -0.67
C GLY A 392 19.04 -8.29 -0.38
N ALA A 393 19.05 -6.97 -0.53
CA ALA A 393 17.85 -6.15 -0.36
C ALA A 393 16.93 -6.25 -1.58
N LEU A 394 15.64 -6.44 -1.34
CA LEU A 394 14.57 -6.35 -2.31
C LEU A 394 13.52 -5.38 -1.81
N MET A 395 13.40 -4.24 -2.48
CA MET A 395 12.38 -3.23 -2.26
C MET A 395 11.18 -3.54 -3.16
N LEU A 396 10.04 -3.89 -2.58
CA LEU A 396 8.79 -4.20 -3.28
C LEU A 396 7.76 -3.12 -2.99
N VAL A 397 7.07 -2.65 -4.02
CA VAL A 397 6.03 -1.63 -3.89
C VAL A 397 4.69 -2.18 -4.39
N ILE A 398 3.66 -2.09 -3.55
CA ILE A 398 2.28 -2.36 -3.94
C ILE A 398 1.55 -1.01 -3.98
N PRO A 399 1.38 -0.39 -5.16
CA PRO A 399 0.87 0.97 -5.28
C PRO A 399 -0.49 1.15 -4.58
N GLY A 400 -0.63 2.24 -3.83
CA GLY A 400 -1.83 2.57 -3.07
C GLY A 400 -2.12 1.66 -1.87
N LEU A 401 -1.18 0.76 -1.50
CA LEU A 401 -1.39 -0.17 -0.41
C LEU A 401 -0.22 -0.22 0.58
N MET A 402 0.97 -0.67 0.16
CA MET A 402 2.10 -0.86 1.08
C MET A 402 3.44 -0.95 0.36
N GLY A 403 4.51 -0.67 1.10
CA GLY A 403 5.87 -1.03 0.78
C GLY A 403 6.35 -2.20 1.61
N ILE A 404 7.17 -3.06 1.00
CA ILE A 404 7.76 -4.23 1.66
C ILE A 404 9.26 -4.23 1.38
N CYS A 405 10.05 -4.49 2.41
CA CYS A 405 11.45 -4.85 2.29
C CYS A 405 11.63 -6.32 2.67
N ILE A 406 12.29 -7.07 1.80
CA ILE A 406 12.84 -8.37 2.12
C ILE A 406 14.36 -8.25 2.01
N TRP A 407 15.07 -8.58 3.08
CA TRP A 407 16.52 -8.59 3.06
C TRP A 407 17.05 -9.96 3.43
N SER A 408 17.83 -10.55 2.52
CA SER A 408 18.55 -11.79 2.75
C SER A 408 19.75 -11.85 1.78
N PRO A 409 20.99 -12.01 2.28
CA PRO A 409 22.21 -11.89 1.50
C PRO A 409 22.44 -13.02 0.47
N ARG A 410 21.72 -14.14 0.55
CA ARG A 410 21.83 -15.24 -0.43
C ARG A 410 21.18 -14.83 -1.75
N LEU A 411 22.01 -14.70 -2.80
CA LEU A 411 21.62 -14.29 -4.15
C LEU A 411 21.55 -15.48 -5.09
N ASP A 412 20.67 -15.39 -6.08
CA ASP A 412 20.61 -16.29 -7.23
C ASP A 412 21.65 -15.91 -8.31
N GLU A 413 21.65 -16.61 -9.43
CA GLU A 413 22.53 -16.38 -10.57
C GLU A 413 22.33 -15.00 -11.24
N HIS A 414 21.18 -14.37 -11.04
CA HIS A 414 20.86 -13.02 -11.54
C HIS A 414 21.23 -11.91 -10.55
N GLY A 415 21.68 -12.25 -9.33
CA GLY A 415 22.02 -11.29 -8.29
C GLY A 415 20.84 -10.84 -7.43
N ASN A 416 19.70 -11.53 -7.47
CA ASN A 416 18.52 -11.26 -6.66
C ASN A 416 18.50 -12.15 -5.41
N SER A 417 17.95 -11.62 -4.32
CA SER A 417 17.74 -12.40 -3.09
C SER A 417 16.84 -13.62 -3.36
N VAL A 418 17.37 -14.83 -3.17
CA VAL A 418 16.61 -16.07 -3.35
C VAL A 418 15.38 -16.10 -2.45
N ARG A 419 15.58 -15.82 -1.15
CA ARG A 419 14.47 -15.77 -0.18
C ARG A 419 13.51 -14.62 -0.49
N GLY A 420 14.03 -13.51 -1.03
CA GLY A 420 13.22 -12.37 -1.45
C GLY A 420 12.27 -12.71 -2.60
N ILE A 421 12.76 -13.37 -3.65
CA ILE A 421 11.92 -13.84 -4.77
C ILE A 421 10.87 -14.84 -4.29
N GLU A 422 11.27 -15.80 -3.47
CA GLU A 422 10.35 -16.82 -2.96
C GLU A 422 9.26 -16.21 -2.05
N PHE A 423 9.61 -15.21 -1.24
CA PHE A 423 8.61 -14.43 -0.47
C PHE A 423 7.58 -13.78 -1.40
N CYS A 424 8.05 -13.12 -2.48
CA CYS A 424 7.15 -12.47 -3.43
C CYS A 424 6.19 -13.47 -4.10
N ARG A 425 6.67 -14.68 -4.47
CA ARG A 425 5.83 -15.75 -5.01
C ARG A 425 4.74 -16.17 -4.03
N LYS A 426 5.11 -16.38 -2.76
CA LYS A 426 4.14 -16.73 -1.69
C LYS A 426 3.13 -15.62 -1.47
N LEU A 427 3.55 -14.37 -1.48
CA LEU A 427 2.71 -13.20 -1.30
C LEU A 427 1.63 -13.12 -2.40
N VAL A 428 2.02 -13.18 -3.67
CA VAL A 428 1.07 -13.09 -4.79
C VAL A 428 0.23 -14.35 -4.97
N ALA A 429 0.66 -15.49 -4.44
CA ALA A 429 -0.17 -16.68 -4.36
C ALA A 429 -1.28 -16.57 -3.31
N ALA A 430 -1.00 -15.89 -2.18
CA ALA A 430 -1.94 -15.73 -1.07
C ALA A 430 -2.87 -14.52 -1.24
N TYR A 431 -2.36 -13.45 -1.85
CA TYR A 431 -3.04 -12.16 -1.93
C TYR A 431 -3.24 -11.69 -3.37
N ASN A 432 -4.34 -11.03 -3.58
CA ASN A 432 -4.78 -10.36 -4.79
C ASN A 432 -4.03 -9.01 -4.96
N VAL A 433 -2.76 -9.07 -5.32
CA VAL A 433 -1.89 -7.89 -5.44
C VAL A 433 -1.14 -7.81 -6.77
N HIS A 434 -1.16 -8.86 -7.60
CA HIS A 434 -0.61 -8.80 -8.95
C HIS A 434 -1.36 -7.75 -9.78
N VAL A 435 -0.68 -7.00 -10.64
CA VAL A 435 -1.26 -5.90 -11.44
C VAL A 435 -2.50 -6.33 -12.26
N PHE A 436 -2.57 -7.59 -12.67
CA PHE A 436 -3.69 -8.16 -13.42
C PHE A 436 -4.65 -9.00 -12.58
N ASP A 437 -4.50 -9.07 -11.26
CA ASP A 437 -5.42 -9.84 -10.41
C ASP A 437 -6.87 -9.33 -10.46
N SER A 438 -7.08 -8.04 -10.81
CA SER A 438 -8.43 -7.49 -11.05
C SER A 438 -9.22 -8.25 -12.13
N LEU A 439 -8.53 -8.93 -13.06
CA LEU A 439 -9.16 -9.74 -14.10
C LEU A 439 -9.69 -11.10 -13.56
N THR A 440 -9.10 -11.56 -12.45
CA THR A 440 -9.40 -12.87 -11.85
C THR A 440 -10.17 -12.76 -10.54
N THR A 441 -10.18 -11.58 -9.91
CA THR A 441 -10.92 -11.26 -8.70
C THR A 441 -12.25 -10.61 -9.07
N GLY A 442 -13.31 -11.02 -8.46
CA GLY A 442 -14.62 -10.41 -8.66
C GLY A 442 -15.69 -11.35 -9.20
N ARG A 443 -15.38 -12.64 -9.32
CA ARG A 443 -16.36 -13.66 -9.67
C ARG A 443 -15.99 -15.03 -9.08
N GLY A 444 -15.57 -15.09 -7.80
CA GLY A 444 -15.33 -16.35 -7.08
C GLY A 444 -14.25 -17.27 -7.68
N ARG A 445 -13.38 -16.75 -8.55
CA ARG A 445 -12.41 -17.57 -9.30
C ARG A 445 -11.05 -17.74 -8.65
N THR A 446 -10.72 -16.98 -7.60
CA THR A 446 -9.44 -17.13 -6.92
C THR A 446 -9.60 -17.27 -5.42
N ALA A 447 -8.90 -18.24 -4.83
CA ALA A 447 -8.75 -18.37 -3.38
C ALA A 447 -7.88 -17.26 -2.75
N LYS A 448 -7.41 -16.28 -3.55
CA LYS A 448 -6.57 -15.17 -3.10
C LYS A 448 -7.41 -14.16 -2.29
N ARG A 449 -6.84 -13.67 -1.20
CA ARG A 449 -7.48 -12.67 -0.34
C ARG A 449 -7.13 -11.26 -0.82
N ASP A 450 -8.10 -10.34 -0.78
CA ASP A 450 -7.80 -8.92 -0.96
C ASP A 450 -7.41 -8.30 0.39
N PRO A 451 -6.16 -7.83 0.57
CA PRO A 451 -5.73 -7.25 1.83
C PRO A 451 -6.43 -5.93 2.16
N ARG A 452 -7.10 -5.29 1.19
CA ARG A 452 -7.90 -4.06 1.37
C ARG A 452 -9.26 -4.32 1.97
N ARG A 453 -9.67 -5.59 2.11
CA ARG A 453 -11.01 -5.99 2.60
C ARG A 453 -10.92 -6.76 3.92
N LYS A 454 -11.95 -6.64 4.74
CA LYS A 454 -12.11 -7.49 5.94
C LYS A 454 -12.32 -8.95 5.51
N LYS A 455 -11.76 -9.88 6.26
CA LYS A 455 -11.73 -11.33 5.93
C LYS A 455 -13.07 -11.91 5.47
N ASN A 456 -14.18 -11.44 6.03
CA ASN A 456 -15.51 -11.95 5.71
C ASN A 456 -16.30 -11.01 4.78
N GLN A 457 -15.74 -9.86 4.37
CA GLN A 457 -16.50 -8.86 3.62
C GLN A 457 -16.82 -9.34 2.19
N THR A 458 -15.88 -9.98 1.51
CA THR A 458 -16.10 -10.54 0.18
C THR A 458 -17.18 -11.62 0.22
N GLN A 459 -17.11 -12.53 1.19
CA GLN A 459 -18.11 -13.57 1.36
C GLN A 459 -19.50 -13.00 1.68
N ILE A 460 -19.57 -11.97 2.53
CA ILE A 460 -20.84 -11.30 2.83
C ILE A 460 -21.40 -10.62 1.59
N GLU A 461 -20.56 -9.89 0.83
CA GLU A 461 -20.98 -9.23 -0.42
C GLU A 461 -21.47 -10.24 -1.47
N GLU A 462 -20.80 -11.38 -1.62
CA GLU A 462 -21.19 -12.46 -2.54
C GLU A 462 -22.52 -13.09 -2.15
N VAL A 463 -22.74 -13.38 -0.86
CA VAL A 463 -24.01 -13.92 -0.36
C VAL A 463 -25.13 -12.92 -0.56
N VAL A 464 -24.90 -11.64 -0.23
CA VAL A 464 -25.88 -10.57 -0.44
C VAL A 464 -26.22 -10.41 -1.93
N ALA A 465 -25.23 -10.41 -2.81
CA ALA A 465 -25.46 -10.32 -4.25
C ALA A 465 -26.28 -11.51 -4.78
N LEU A 466 -25.92 -12.74 -4.36
CA LEU A 466 -26.61 -13.96 -4.80
C LEU A 466 -28.05 -14.01 -4.29
N THR A 467 -28.27 -13.71 -2.99
CA THR A 467 -29.62 -13.70 -2.41
C THR A 467 -30.49 -12.59 -3.00
N TRP A 468 -29.90 -11.42 -3.28
CA TRP A 468 -30.60 -10.33 -3.96
C TRP A 468 -31.00 -10.69 -5.38
N ALA A 469 -30.04 -11.18 -6.22
CA ALA A 469 -30.32 -11.61 -7.58
C ALA A 469 -31.40 -12.70 -7.62
N ALA A 470 -31.35 -13.65 -6.66
CA ALA A 470 -32.33 -14.72 -6.51
C ALA A 470 -33.72 -14.18 -6.16
N SER A 471 -33.83 -13.21 -5.26
CA SER A 471 -35.12 -12.58 -4.90
C SER A 471 -35.75 -11.81 -6.07
N GLN A 472 -34.91 -11.18 -6.91
CA GLN A 472 -35.38 -10.42 -8.08
C GLN A 472 -35.69 -11.31 -9.30
N GLY A 473 -35.40 -12.60 -9.24
CA GLY A 473 -35.60 -13.53 -10.37
C GLY A 473 -34.57 -13.32 -11.50
N ASP A 474 -33.45 -12.62 -11.24
CA ASP A 474 -32.40 -12.41 -12.23
C ASP A 474 -31.55 -13.69 -12.40
N LEU A 475 -32.10 -14.63 -13.17
CA LEU A 475 -31.43 -15.90 -13.44
C LEU A 475 -30.06 -15.72 -14.12
N ASN A 476 -29.88 -14.66 -14.92
CA ASN A 476 -28.60 -14.42 -15.60
C ASN A 476 -27.52 -14.01 -14.60
N GLU A 477 -27.84 -13.13 -13.67
CA GLU A 477 -26.92 -12.72 -12.60
C GLU A 477 -26.65 -13.88 -11.63
N VAL A 478 -27.67 -14.66 -11.24
CA VAL A 478 -27.51 -15.88 -10.43
C VAL A 478 -26.53 -16.85 -11.09
N ARG A 479 -26.72 -17.13 -12.42
CA ARG A 479 -25.80 -17.98 -13.18
C ARG A 479 -24.38 -17.40 -13.24
N ALA A 480 -24.23 -16.10 -13.43
CA ALA A 480 -22.95 -15.43 -13.48
C ALA A 480 -22.21 -15.53 -12.13
N LEU A 481 -22.91 -15.32 -11.02
CA LEU A 481 -22.35 -15.45 -9.66
C LEU A 481 -21.93 -16.90 -9.35
N VAL A 482 -22.78 -17.89 -9.63
CA VAL A 482 -22.43 -19.30 -9.43
C VAL A 482 -21.29 -19.73 -10.36
N ALA A 483 -21.30 -19.34 -11.63
CA ALA A 483 -20.20 -19.62 -12.57
C ALA A 483 -18.89 -18.93 -12.15
N SER A 484 -18.97 -17.84 -11.38
CA SER A 484 -17.84 -17.16 -10.82
C SER A 484 -17.28 -17.80 -9.53
N GLY A 485 -17.95 -18.85 -9.02
CA GLY A 485 -17.51 -19.64 -7.86
C GLY A 485 -18.20 -19.29 -6.55
N VAL A 486 -19.24 -18.46 -6.58
CA VAL A 486 -20.09 -18.26 -5.39
C VAL A 486 -20.84 -19.57 -5.12
N GLU A 487 -20.69 -20.10 -3.92
CA GLU A 487 -21.35 -21.35 -3.51
C GLU A 487 -22.86 -21.12 -3.42
N PRO A 488 -23.69 -21.78 -4.25
CA PRO A 488 -25.12 -21.46 -4.36
C PRO A 488 -25.94 -21.77 -3.12
N GLY A 489 -25.43 -22.62 -2.23
CA GLY A 489 -26.06 -23.00 -0.96
C GLY A 489 -25.65 -22.13 0.25
N THR A 490 -24.80 -21.12 0.05
CA THR A 490 -24.31 -20.29 1.17
C THR A 490 -25.46 -19.47 1.78
N ALA A 491 -25.53 -19.48 3.12
CA ALA A 491 -26.54 -18.77 3.89
C ALA A 491 -26.00 -17.41 4.38
N ASP A 492 -26.91 -16.47 4.56
CA ASP A 492 -26.66 -15.20 5.22
C ASP A 492 -26.59 -15.35 6.76
N TYR A 493 -26.50 -14.22 7.49
CA TYR A 493 -26.45 -14.19 8.96
C TYR A 493 -27.70 -14.83 9.61
N ASP A 494 -28.82 -14.80 8.93
CA ASP A 494 -30.10 -15.34 9.39
C ASP A 494 -30.30 -16.80 9.02
N GLY A 495 -29.30 -17.43 8.37
CA GLY A 495 -29.38 -18.80 7.85
C GLY A 495 -30.16 -18.90 6.54
N ARG A 496 -30.54 -17.76 5.92
CA ARG A 496 -31.30 -17.75 4.66
C ARG A 496 -30.37 -17.89 3.46
N THR A 497 -30.72 -18.78 2.56
CA THR A 497 -30.01 -19.02 1.29
C THR A 497 -30.71 -18.32 0.12
N ALA A 498 -30.04 -18.26 -1.02
CA ALA A 498 -30.65 -17.82 -2.28
C ALA A 498 -31.94 -18.59 -2.61
N LEU A 499 -31.99 -19.88 -2.24
CA LEU A 499 -33.18 -20.72 -2.44
C LEU A 499 -34.38 -20.26 -1.60
N HIS A 500 -34.17 -19.83 -0.35
CA HIS A 500 -35.22 -19.23 0.49
C HIS A 500 -35.82 -17.98 -0.16
N LEU A 501 -34.94 -17.06 -0.61
CA LEU A 501 -35.39 -15.80 -1.18
C LEU A 501 -36.10 -15.99 -2.53
N ALA A 502 -35.55 -16.85 -3.39
CA ALA A 502 -36.22 -17.20 -4.65
C ALA A 502 -37.59 -17.88 -4.44
N ALA A 503 -37.69 -18.73 -3.41
CA ALA A 503 -38.95 -19.40 -3.08
C ALA A 503 -39.97 -18.41 -2.47
N ALA A 504 -39.54 -17.52 -1.59
CA ALA A 504 -40.36 -16.49 -0.98
C ALA A 504 -40.98 -15.51 -2.01
N GLU A 505 -40.25 -15.22 -3.09
CA GLU A 505 -40.66 -14.29 -4.16
C GLU A 505 -41.22 -14.99 -5.41
N GLY A 506 -41.39 -16.33 -5.37
CA GLY A 506 -42.00 -17.10 -6.45
C GLY A 506 -41.15 -17.25 -7.72
N GLN A 507 -39.85 -17.14 -7.63
CA GLN A 507 -38.91 -17.13 -8.77
C GLN A 507 -38.61 -18.54 -9.26
N LEU A 508 -39.55 -19.18 -9.93
CA LEU A 508 -39.53 -20.59 -10.30
C LEU A 508 -38.26 -21.00 -11.08
N ASP A 509 -37.84 -20.19 -12.05
CA ASP A 509 -36.66 -20.51 -12.88
C ASP A 509 -35.36 -20.46 -12.08
N VAL A 510 -35.26 -19.55 -11.13
CA VAL A 510 -34.12 -19.46 -10.21
C VAL A 510 -34.11 -20.65 -9.25
N VAL A 511 -35.26 -21.01 -8.66
CA VAL A 511 -35.41 -22.20 -7.80
C VAL A 511 -34.98 -23.46 -8.56
N ARG A 512 -35.46 -23.64 -9.78
CA ARG A 512 -35.08 -24.77 -10.64
C ARG A 512 -33.58 -24.84 -10.91
N TYR A 513 -32.96 -23.69 -11.20
CA TYR A 513 -31.52 -23.60 -11.43
C TYR A 513 -30.71 -23.91 -10.19
N LEU A 514 -31.03 -23.32 -9.02
CA LEU A 514 -30.34 -23.56 -7.77
C LEU A 514 -30.40 -25.04 -7.36
N LEU A 515 -31.57 -25.67 -7.47
CA LEU A 515 -31.74 -27.11 -7.25
C LEU A 515 -30.89 -27.96 -8.22
N ALA A 516 -30.82 -27.56 -9.50
CA ALA A 516 -29.96 -28.24 -10.49
C ALA A 516 -28.45 -28.06 -10.17
N CYS A 517 -28.04 -27.02 -9.45
CA CYS A 517 -26.69 -26.86 -8.92
C CYS A 517 -26.39 -27.74 -7.69
N GLY A 518 -27.37 -28.55 -7.24
CA GLY A 518 -27.18 -29.46 -6.09
C GLY A 518 -27.32 -28.80 -4.72
N THR A 519 -27.97 -27.64 -4.63
CA THR A 519 -28.23 -27.02 -3.32
C THR A 519 -29.16 -27.90 -2.49
N ASP A 520 -28.96 -27.90 -1.16
CA ASP A 520 -29.91 -28.53 -0.23
C ASP A 520 -31.32 -27.95 -0.46
N PRO A 521 -32.33 -28.76 -0.74
CA PRO A 521 -33.72 -28.29 -0.92
C PRO A 521 -34.42 -27.92 0.39
N GLN A 522 -33.83 -28.28 1.56
CA GLN A 522 -34.40 -28.05 2.89
C GLN A 522 -33.47 -27.31 3.87
N PRO A 523 -32.76 -26.30 3.45
CA PRO A 523 -32.00 -25.50 4.41
C PRO A 523 -33.01 -24.86 5.38
N VAL A 524 -32.55 -24.69 6.66
CA VAL A 524 -33.40 -24.12 7.73
C VAL A 524 -32.82 -22.79 8.16
N ASP A 525 -33.62 -21.75 8.15
CA ASP A 525 -33.24 -20.44 8.66
C ASP A 525 -33.32 -20.38 10.21
N ARG A 526 -32.87 -19.31 10.83
CA ARG A 526 -32.85 -19.14 12.28
C ARG A 526 -34.22 -19.14 12.95
N TRP A 527 -35.28 -19.01 12.20
CA TRP A 527 -36.67 -19.07 12.70
C TRP A 527 -37.33 -20.42 12.45
N GLY A 528 -36.60 -21.37 11.87
CA GLY A 528 -37.09 -22.69 11.52
C GLY A 528 -37.84 -22.73 10.15
N GLY A 529 -37.73 -21.65 9.37
CA GLY A 529 -38.31 -21.58 8.02
C GLY A 529 -37.48 -22.35 7.00
N THR A 530 -38.18 -22.92 5.98
CA THR A 530 -37.58 -23.61 4.82
C THR A 530 -38.04 -22.94 3.53
N PRO A 531 -37.33 -23.12 2.38
CA PRO A 531 -37.79 -22.61 1.10
C PRO A 531 -39.21 -23.06 0.74
N LEU A 532 -39.61 -24.29 1.11
CA LEU A 532 -40.97 -24.77 0.92
C LEU A 532 -41.98 -23.99 1.76
N SER A 533 -41.69 -23.79 3.05
CA SER A 533 -42.59 -22.99 3.94
C SER A 533 -42.70 -21.55 3.48
N ASP A 534 -41.61 -20.96 2.96
CA ASP A 534 -41.62 -19.61 2.40
C ASP A 534 -42.53 -19.51 1.16
N ALA A 535 -42.41 -20.46 0.22
CA ALA A 535 -43.26 -20.51 -0.98
C ALA A 535 -44.75 -20.69 -0.61
N GLU A 536 -45.06 -21.57 0.36
CA GLU A 536 -46.43 -21.83 0.83
C GLU A 536 -47.03 -20.58 1.52
N SER A 537 -46.26 -19.95 2.40
CA SER A 537 -46.71 -18.76 3.15
C SER A 537 -47.01 -17.56 2.24
N ASN A 538 -46.28 -17.44 1.13
CA ASN A 538 -46.45 -16.38 0.15
C ASN A 538 -47.34 -16.75 -1.04
N GLY A 539 -47.90 -17.98 -1.07
CA GLY A 539 -48.86 -18.41 -2.07
C GLY A 539 -48.30 -18.81 -3.43
N HIS A 540 -46.99 -19.09 -3.51
CA HIS A 540 -46.30 -19.48 -4.74
C HIS A 540 -46.44 -20.99 -5.00
N THR A 541 -47.62 -21.38 -5.52
CA THR A 541 -48.05 -22.78 -5.66
C THR A 541 -47.17 -23.63 -6.59
N ASP A 542 -46.66 -23.05 -7.65
CA ASP A 542 -45.79 -23.71 -8.64
C ASP A 542 -44.37 -23.97 -8.07
N VAL A 543 -43.81 -23.02 -7.31
CA VAL A 543 -42.57 -23.21 -6.58
C VAL A 543 -42.73 -24.26 -5.48
N ALA A 544 -43.81 -24.19 -4.71
CA ALA A 544 -44.11 -25.17 -3.66
C ALA A 544 -44.31 -26.59 -4.25
N ALA A 545 -44.98 -26.71 -5.41
CA ALA A 545 -45.11 -27.98 -6.09
C ALA A 545 -43.75 -28.57 -6.53
N LEU A 546 -42.86 -27.74 -7.10
CA LEU A 546 -41.52 -28.15 -7.49
C LEU A 546 -40.71 -28.63 -6.29
N LEU A 547 -40.68 -27.85 -5.20
CA LEU A 547 -39.95 -28.21 -3.98
C LEU A 547 -40.47 -29.50 -3.34
N ARG A 548 -41.81 -29.69 -3.27
CA ARG A 548 -42.39 -30.96 -2.79
C ARG A 548 -41.99 -32.15 -3.66
N GLN A 549 -41.96 -31.98 -5.00
CA GLN A 549 -41.53 -33.03 -5.92
C GLN A 549 -40.08 -33.46 -5.67
N VAL A 550 -39.17 -32.50 -5.44
CA VAL A 550 -37.75 -32.77 -5.15
C VAL A 550 -37.56 -33.46 -3.80
N LEU A 551 -38.43 -33.14 -2.83
CA LEU A 551 -38.38 -33.69 -1.47
C LEU A 551 -39.03 -35.09 -1.34
N GLN A 552 -39.79 -35.55 -2.33
CA GLN A 552 -40.31 -36.90 -2.33
C GLN A 552 -39.20 -37.91 -2.62
N PRO A 553 -39.07 -38.98 -1.83
CA PRO A 553 -38.11 -40.03 -2.12
C PRO A 553 -38.41 -40.61 -3.51
N ALA A 554 -37.35 -40.83 -4.30
CA ALA A 554 -37.48 -41.50 -5.59
C ALA A 554 -38.26 -42.82 -5.38
N PRO A 555 -39.27 -43.15 -6.23
CA PRO A 555 -39.96 -44.43 -6.14
C PRO A 555 -38.90 -45.54 -6.23
N GLU A 556 -38.85 -46.42 -5.23
CA GLU A 556 -37.98 -47.60 -5.26
C GLU A 556 -38.20 -48.29 -6.62
N ALA A 557 -37.13 -48.35 -7.43
CA ALA A 557 -37.15 -49.13 -8.66
C ALA A 557 -37.53 -50.57 -8.26
N ALA A 558 -38.78 -50.97 -8.60
CA ALA A 558 -39.24 -52.33 -8.38
C ALA A 558 -38.23 -53.27 -9.04
N ALA A 559 -37.51 -54.01 -8.18
CA ALA A 559 -36.65 -55.09 -8.64
C ALA A 559 -37.52 -56.10 -9.42
N VAL A 560 -37.27 -56.19 -10.73
CA VAL A 560 -37.76 -57.28 -11.59
C VAL A 560 -36.62 -58.24 -11.86
#